data_afb5dac5aba0fde6f61c58fa24a31c42
#
_entry.id   afb5dac5aba0fde6f61c58fa24a31c42
#
_cell.length_a   1.000
_cell.length_b   1.000
_cell.length_c   1.000
_cell.angle_alpha   90.00
_cell.angle_beta   90.00
_cell.angle_gamma   90.00
#
_symmetry.space_group_name_H-M   'P 1'
#
loop_
_entity.id
_entity.type
_entity.pdbx_description
1 polymer ?
#
loop_
_entity_poly.entity_id
_entity_poly.type
_entity_poly.pdbx_seq_one_letter_code
_entity_poly.pdbx_strand_id
1 'polypeptide(L)'
;NLVSIGNDIMDFIENVICDSVAVLGHSSGGLIAAYIAAQSPRCTKLILEDPPFFSSWGERRYNTYNYKDLSSVCHNFLLQDVEKDFVYYYFKNQYCWNFFPDESRETVREKLSGFALKYRTKHPDKNLKVLFWPKKFLEGFNGLQYYDPHFGLTFYNDSFNDTVDYNALLSKIKCNTLFMKAKTTIGENGLLQGALSDEDLQRVNALIENMKIKQFDCGHGIHTEKANRFVEAIISI
;
A
#
# COMPACT_ATOMS: atom_id res chain seq x y z
N ASN A 1 -2.57 -3.63 14.40
CA ASN A 1 -1.34 -2.86 14.21
C ASN A 1 -0.23 -3.74 13.60
N LEU A 2 0.90 -3.13 13.25
CA LEU A 2 2.04 -3.81 12.61
C LEU A 2 2.56 -5.01 13.42
N VAL A 3 2.72 -4.83 14.71
CA VAL A 3 3.26 -5.86 15.62
C VAL A 3 2.35 -7.09 15.68
N SER A 4 1.03 -6.87 15.83
CA SER A 4 0.05 -7.96 15.89
C SER A 4 0.05 -8.79 14.60
N ILE A 5 -0.07 -8.12 13.44
CA ILE A 5 -0.09 -8.81 12.14
C ILE A 5 1.25 -9.53 11.88
N GLY A 6 2.36 -8.88 12.19
CA GLY A 6 3.68 -9.50 12.03
C GLY A 6 3.86 -10.73 12.89
N ASN A 7 3.38 -10.72 14.14
CA ASN A 7 3.41 -11.87 15.03
C ASN A 7 2.56 -13.03 14.51
N ASP A 8 1.33 -12.75 14.05
CA ASP A 8 0.44 -13.78 13.47
C ASP A 8 1.10 -14.47 12.27
N ILE A 9 1.79 -13.71 11.41
CA ILE A 9 2.51 -14.27 10.26
C ILE A 9 3.76 -15.06 10.72
N MET A 10 4.48 -14.58 11.72
CA MET A 10 5.62 -15.34 12.26
C MET A 10 5.15 -16.65 12.88
N ASP A 11 4.05 -16.67 13.60
CA ASP A 11 3.46 -17.90 14.14
C ASP A 11 3.08 -18.87 13.03
N PHE A 12 2.54 -18.36 11.90
CA PHE A 12 2.28 -19.18 10.73
C PHE A 12 3.57 -19.76 10.12
N ILE A 13 4.62 -18.96 10.00
CA ILE A 13 5.93 -19.43 9.50
C ILE A 13 6.50 -20.51 10.42
N GLU A 14 6.44 -20.31 11.73
CA GLU A 14 6.99 -21.24 12.71
C GLU A 14 6.22 -22.57 12.81
N ASN A 15 4.89 -22.51 12.79
CA ASN A 15 4.04 -23.66 13.14
C ASN A 15 3.45 -24.37 11.92
N VAL A 16 3.40 -23.71 10.75
CA VAL A 16 2.80 -24.29 9.54
C VAL A 16 3.84 -24.49 8.45
N ILE A 17 4.65 -23.47 8.12
CA ILE A 17 5.69 -23.62 7.11
C ILE A 17 6.86 -24.43 7.65
N CYS A 18 7.28 -24.19 8.89
CA CYS A 18 8.35 -24.90 9.60
C CYS A 18 9.72 -24.89 8.89
N ASP A 19 9.95 -23.94 7.95
CA ASP A 19 11.17 -23.83 7.13
C ASP A 19 11.58 -22.37 6.97
N SER A 20 12.75 -22.17 6.36
CA SER A 20 13.24 -20.85 5.96
C SER A 20 12.40 -20.28 4.82
N VAL A 21 12.17 -18.97 4.86
CA VAL A 21 11.31 -18.27 3.90
C VAL A 21 12.02 -17.07 3.27
N ALA A 22 11.63 -16.76 2.05
CA ALA A 22 11.76 -15.42 1.48
C ALA A 22 10.45 -14.67 1.66
N VAL A 23 10.51 -13.45 2.22
CA VAL A 23 9.32 -12.64 2.46
C VAL A 23 9.29 -11.47 1.49
N LEU A 24 8.18 -11.33 0.77
CA LEU A 24 7.93 -10.20 -0.12
C LEU A 24 6.75 -9.39 0.39
N GLY A 25 6.90 -8.08 0.45
CA GLY A 25 5.83 -7.18 0.82
C GLY A 25 5.74 -5.95 -0.08
N HIS A 26 4.54 -5.66 -0.56
CA HIS A 26 4.20 -4.44 -1.31
C HIS A 26 3.54 -3.43 -0.38
N SER A 27 3.90 -2.16 -0.49
CA SER A 27 3.26 -1.08 0.24
C SER A 27 3.24 -1.34 1.77
N SER A 28 2.09 -1.29 2.43
CA SER A 28 1.92 -1.67 3.84
C SER A 28 2.38 -3.08 4.16
N GLY A 29 2.24 -4.01 3.20
CA GLY A 29 2.80 -5.36 3.30
C GLY A 29 4.33 -5.35 3.41
N GLY A 30 5.01 -4.35 2.84
CA GLY A 30 6.46 -4.17 2.98
C GLY A 30 6.87 -3.76 4.39
N LEU A 31 6.02 -2.99 5.11
CA LEU A 31 6.25 -2.69 6.53
C LEU A 31 6.17 -3.97 7.38
N ILE A 32 5.17 -4.82 7.09
CA ILE A 32 4.99 -6.12 7.75
C ILE A 32 6.15 -7.05 7.43
N ALA A 33 6.57 -7.15 6.16
CA ALA A 33 7.70 -7.96 5.73
C ALA A 33 9.01 -7.55 6.42
N ALA A 34 9.25 -6.25 6.56
CA ALA A 34 10.41 -5.74 7.29
C ALA A 34 10.36 -6.08 8.79
N TYR A 35 9.18 -6.02 9.40
CA TYR A 35 9.01 -6.46 10.79
C TYR A 35 9.35 -7.94 10.96
N ILE A 36 8.86 -8.80 10.08
CA ILE A 36 9.16 -10.25 10.10
C ILE A 36 10.67 -10.47 9.92
N ALA A 37 11.29 -9.82 8.94
CA ALA A 37 12.72 -9.97 8.69
C ALA A 37 13.61 -9.49 9.84
N ALA A 38 13.15 -8.52 10.62
CA ALA A 38 13.85 -8.00 11.79
C ALA A 38 13.71 -8.91 13.03
N GLN A 39 12.67 -9.74 13.10
CA GLN A 39 12.34 -10.53 14.28
C GLN A 39 12.53 -12.05 14.09
N SER A 40 12.33 -12.57 12.87
CA SER A 40 12.39 -14.01 12.62
C SER A 40 13.69 -14.42 11.93
N PRO A 41 14.47 -15.35 12.53
CA PRO A 41 15.66 -15.91 11.89
C PRO A 41 15.33 -16.81 10.70
N ARG A 42 14.07 -17.20 10.50
CA ARG A 42 13.63 -17.97 9.34
C ARG A 42 13.51 -17.11 8.07
N CYS A 43 13.43 -15.79 8.18
CA CYS A 43 13.45 -14.90 7.03
C CYS A 43 14.89 -14.78 6.49
N THR A 44 15.19 -15.48 5.40
CA THR A 44 16.54 -15.52 4.78
C THR A 44 16.70 -14.51 3.65
N LYS A 45 15.60 -14.04 3.08
CA LYS A 45 15.56 -12.99 2.04
C LYS A 45 14.36 -12.07 2.26
N LEU A 46 14.58 -10.78 2.12
CA LEU A 46 13.53 -9.77 2.18
C LEU A 46 13.40 -9.04 0.83
N ILE A 47 12.18 -8.97 0.31
CA ILE A 47 11.87 -8.21 -0.90
C ILE A 47 10.84 -7.13 -0.54
N LEU A 48 11.21 -5.88 -0.72
CA LEU A 48 10.40 -4.72 -0.42
C LEU A 48 9.98 -4.03 -1.71
N GLU A 49 8.69 -4.01 -1.99
CA GLU A 49 8.13 -3.27 -3.11
C GLU A 49 7.50 -1.97 -2.61
N ASP A 50 8.24 -0.88 -2.74
CA ASP A 50 7.87 0.50 -2.49
C ASP A 50 7.10 0.73 -1.15
N PRO A 51 7.59 0.24 0.00
CA PRO A 51 6.92 0.43 1.29
C PRO A 51 6.99 1.87 1.78
N PRO A 52 5.96 2.38 2.49
CA PRO A 52 5.86 3.78 2.91
C PRO A 52 6.57 4.07 4.24
N PHE A 53 7.80 3.57 4.45
CA PHE A 53 8.57 3.87 5.66
C PHE A 53 8.67 5.38 5.90
N PHE A 54 8.60 5.81 7.13
CA PHE A 54 8.70 7.20 7.57
C PHE A 54 7.69 8.17 6.94
N SER A 55 7.31 7.99 5.66
CA SER A 55 6.37 8.86 4.96
C SER A 55 4.93 8.75 5.48
N SER A 56 4.51 7.54 5.89
CA SER A 56 3.16 7.27 6.41
C SER A 56 3.06 7.39 7.94
N TRP A 57 4.06 7.97 8.60
CA TRP A 57 4.16 8.03 10.06
C TRP A 57 4.06 9.46 10.60
N GLY A 58 3.41 9.62 11.76
CA GLY A 58 3.26 10.89 12.44
C GLY A 58 2.57 11.93 11.56
N GLU A 59 2.96 13.18 11.68
CA GLU A 59 2.36 14.29 10.90
C GLU A 59 2.69 14.23 9.40
N ARG A 60 3.76 13.54 9.01
CA ARG A 60 4.15 13.42 7.60
C ARG A 60 3.10 12.69 6.77
N ARG A 61 2.34 11.75 7.38
CA ARG A 61 1.26 11.02 6.70
C ARG A 61 0.22 11.94 6.06
N TYR A 62 -0.06 13.10 6.64
CA TYR A 62 -1.06 14.06 6.14
C TYR A 62 -0.74 14.59 4.72
N ASN A 63 0.53 14.56 4.33
CA ASN A 63 1.00 14.99 3.02
C ASN A 63 1.27 13.82 2.06
N THR A 64 0.66 12.67 2.29
CA THR A 64 0.72 11.51 1.38
C THR A 64 -0.59 11.30 0.64
N TYR A 65 -0.49 10.79 -0.60
CA TYR A 65 -1.67 10.40 -1.37
C TYR A 65 -2.52 9.36 -0.62
N ASN A 66 -1.88 8.35 -0.03
CA ASN A 66 -2.58 7.30 0.72
C ASN A 66 -3.45 7.86 1.86
N TYR A 67 -2.96 8.87 2.59
CA TYR A 67 -3.75 9.48 3.65
C TYR A 67 -4.97 10.23 3.09
N LYS A 68 -4.77 11.03 2.03
CA LYS A 68 -5.85 11.80 1.38
C LYS A 68 -6.87 10.89 0.69
N ASP A 69 -6.43 9.75 0.22
CA ASP A 69 -7.25 8.78 -0.52
C ASP A 69 -7.78 7.67 0.41
N LEU A 70 -7.15 6.51 0.41
CA LEU A 70 -7.68 5.30 1.05
C LEU A 70 -7.92 5.48 2.56
N SER A 71 -6.97 6.07 3.30
CA SER A 71 -7.10 6.20 4.75
C SER A 71 -8.27 7.12 5.16
N SER A 72 -8.41 8.28 4.49
CA SER A 72 -9.51 9.21 4.76
C SER A 72 -10.85 8.63 4.33
N VAL A 73 -10.90 7.90 3.21
CA VAL A 73 -12.14 7.25 2.76
C VAL A 73 -12.56 6.14 3.71
N CYS A 74 -11.63 5.34 4.23
CA CYS A 74 -11.92 4.33 5.24
C CYS A 74 -12.49 4.96 6.53
N HIS A 75 -11.86 6.03 7.01
CA HIS A 75 -12.34 6.77 8.18
C HIS A 75 -13.78 7.25 7.97
N ASN A 76 -14.04 7.94 6.86
CA ASN A 76 -15.35 8.49 6.55
C ASN A 76 -16.41 7.39 6.32
N PHE A 77 -16.03 6.26 5.72
CA PHE A 77 -16.92 5.12 5.55
C PHE A 77 -17.37 4.55 6.89
N LEU A 78 -16.47 4.43 7.84
CA LEU A 78 -16.78 3.90 9.17
C LEU A 78 -17.60 4.87 10.07
N LEU A 79 -17.67 6.14 9.72
CA LEU A 79 -18.48 7.14 10.43
C LEU A 79 -19.93 7.24 9.93
N GLN A 80 -20.29 6.56 8.85
CA GLN A 80 -21.60 6.62 8.25
C GLN A 80 -22.24 5.23 8.19
N ASP A 81 -23.61 5.19 8.14
CA ASP A 81 -24.40 3.97 8.10
C ASP A 81 -25.26 3.81 6.85
N VAL A 82 -25.19 4.75 5.92
CA VAL A 82 -26.03 4.80 4.72
C VAL A 82 -25.56 3.82 3.65
N GLU A 83 -24.26 3.88 3.31
CA GLU A 83 -23.66 2.98 2.31
C GLU A 83 -22.92 1.82 2.99
N LYS A 84 -23.23 0.60 2.56
CA LYS A 84 -22.62 -0.61 3.11
C LYS A 84 -21.61 -1.27 2.17
N ASP A 85 -21.59 -0.92 0.89
CA ASP A 85 -20.61 -1.42 -0.08
C ASP A 85 -19.38 -0.51 -0.08
N PHE A 86 -18.32 -0.94 0.61
CA PHE A 86 -17.07 -0.19 0.68
C PHE A 86 -16.43 0.04 -0.70
N VAL A 87 -16.53 -0.92 -1.63
CA VAL A 87 -15.94 -0.78 -2.98
C VAL A 87 -16.59 0.36 -3.74
N TYR A 88 -17.93 0.45 -3.68
CA TYR A 88 -18.66 1.56 -4.28
C TYR A 88 -18.36 2.88 -3.57
N TYR A 89 -18.40 2.87 -2.23
CA TYR A 89 -18.11 4.06 -1.44
C TYR A 89 -16.71 4.61 -1.73
N TYR A 90 -15.69 3.74 -1.77
CA TYR A 90 -14.33 4.13 -2.11
C TYR A 90 -14.24 4.67 -3.53
N PHE A 91 -14.84 4.00 -4.53
CA PHE A 91 -14.84 4.49 -5.91
C PHE A 91 -15.41 5.91 -6.01
N LYS A 92 -16.52 6.17 -5.33
CA LYS A 92 -17.19 7.48 -5.34
C LYS A 92 -16.38 8.57 -4.64
N ASN A 93 -15.64 8.24 -3.61
CA ASN A 93 -14.99 9.19 -2.70
C ASN A 93 -13.46 9.23 -2.80
N GLN A 94 -12.85 8.48 -3.71
CA GLN A 94 -11.40 8.44 -3.89
C GLN A 94 -10.82 9.80 -4.28
N TYR A 95 -9.60 10.07 -3.83
CA TYR A 95 -8.92 11.36 -4.05
C TYR A 95 -8.63 11.64 -5.53
N CYS A 96 -8.53 10.62 -6.37
CA CYS A 96 -8.20 10.77 -7.79
C CYS A 96 -9.19 11.68 -8.56
N TRP A 97 -10.41 11.88 -8.06
CA TRP A 97 -11.36 12.82 -8.64
C TRP A 97 -10.83 14.25 -8.66
N ASN A 98 -9.92 14.61 -7.75
CA ASN A 98 -9.30 15.94 -7.73
C ASN A 98 -8.33 16.19 -8.90
N PHE A 99 -8.00 15.18 -9.69
CA PHE A 99 -7.22 15.34 -10.93
C PHE A 99 -8.08 15.67 -12.16
N PHE A 100 -9.41 15.69 -12.01
CA PHE A 100 -10.32 16.10 -13.06
C PHE A 100 -10.54 17.63 -13.02
N PRO A 101 -10.78 18.29 -14.18
CA PRO A 101 -11.12 19.71 -14.21
C PRO A 101 -12.34 20.02 -13.35
N ASP A 102 -12.31 21.14 -12.62
CA ASP A 102 -13.33 21.51 -11.64
C ASP A 102 -14.75 21.55 -12.26
N GLU A 103 -14.87 22.07 -13.49
CA GLU A 103 -16.14 22.22 -14.18
C GLU A 103 -16.83 20.89 -14.51
N SER A 104 -16.07 19.82 -14.70
CA SER A 104 -16.59 18.50 -15.10
C SER A 104 -16.54 17.46 -14.00
N ARG A 105 -15.73 17.69 -12.97
CA ARG A 105 -15.42 16.72 -11.90
C ARG A 105 -16.67 16.05 -11.32
N GLU A 106 -17.61 16.87 -10.85
CA GLU A 106 -18.79 16.35 -10.16
C GLU A 106 -19.68 15.56 -11.12
N THR A 107 -19.92 16.08 -12.33
CA THR A 107 -20.75 15.42 -13.34
C THR A 107 -20.16 14.07 -13.76
N VAL A 108 -18.84 14.00 -13.97
CA VAL A 108 -18.15 12.77 -14.35
C VAL A 108 -18.16 11.78 -13.18
N ARG A 109 -17.87 12.24 -11.96
CA ARG A 109 -17.90 11.43 -10.75
C ARG A 109 -19.26 10.77 -10.54
N GLU A 110 -20.35 11.55 -10.55
CA GLU A 110 -21.70 11.03 -10.32
C GLU A 110 -22.12 10.03 -11.43
N LYS A 111 -21.82 10.34 -12.69
CA LYS A 111 -22.12 9.45 -13.81
C LYS A 111 -21.39 8.10 -13.69
N LEU A 112 -20.10 8.13 -13.44
CA LEU A 112 -19.28 6.91 -13.33
C LEU A 112 -19.59 6.14 -12.05
N SER A 113 -19.86 6.82 -10.95
CA SER A 113 -20.32 6.21 -9.71
C SER A 113 -21.67 5.52 -9.88
N GLY A 114 -22.57 6.08 -10.69
CA GLY A 114 -23.83 5.41 -11.06
C GLY A 114 -23.62 4.08 -11.80
N PHE A 115 -22.61 3.99 -12.67
CA PHE A 115 -22.24 2.71 -13.31
C PHE A 115 -21.63 1.75 -12.30
N ALA A 116 -20.74 2.22 -11.43
CA ALA A 116 -20.16 1.41 -10.37
C ALA A 116 -21.22 0.82 -9.44
N LEU A 117 -22.19 1.64 -9.00
CA LEU A 117 -23.31 1.19 -8.16
C LEU A 117 -24.13 0.08 -8.83
N LYS A 118 -24.53 0.30 -10.10
CA LYS A 118 -25.30 -0.69 -10.87
C LYS A 118 -24.53 -2.00 -11.02
N TYR A 119 -23.23 -1.94 -11.22
CA TYR A 119 -22.41 -3.13 -11.33
C TYR A 119 -22.29 -3.86 -9.98
N ARG A 120 -21.99 -3.14 -8.89
CA ARG A 120 -21.83 -3.70 -7.55
C ARG A 120 -23.13 -4.33 -7.03
N THR A 121 -24.28 -3.67 -7.25
CA THR A 121 -25.59 -4.25 -6.88
C THR A 121 -25.84 -5.62 -7.52
N LYS A 122 -25.34 -5.85 -8.76
CA LYS A 122 -25.49 -7.13 -9.46
C LYS A 122 -24.39 -8.13 -9.15
N HIS A 123 -23.24 -7.67 -8.71
CA HIS A 123 -22.02 -8.48 -8.57
C HIS A 123 -21.23 -8.10 -7.31
N PRO A 124 -21.81 -8.25 -6.10
CA PRO A 124 -21.18 -7.81 -4.85
C PRO A 124 -19.83 -8.51 -4.56
N ASP A 125 -19.66 -9.75 -5.02
CA ASP A 125 -18.47 -10.56 -4.75
C ASP A 125 -17.42 -10.51 -5.88
N LYS A 126 -17.61 -9.63 -6.90
CA LYS A 126 -16.69 -9.52 -8.03
C LYS A 126 -15.88 -8.23 -7.98
N ASN A 127 -14.69 -8.29 -8.56
CA ASN A 127 -13.89 -7.09 -8.78
C ASN A 127 -14.68 -6.04 -9.57
N LEU A 128 -14.52 -4.78 -9.18
CA LEU A 128 -15.24 -3.66 -9.80
C LEU A 128 -14.93 -3.56 -11.29
N LYS A 129 -15.97 -3.34 -12.09
CA LYS A 129 -15.85 -3.01 -13.52
C LYS A 129 -16.68 -1.75 -13.80
N VAL A 130 -16.02 -0.76 -14.34
CA VAL A 130 -16.67 0.49 -14.77
C VAL A 130 -16.36 0.72 -16.24
N LEU A 131 -17.39 0.81 -17.06
CA LEU A 131 -17.24 1.07 -18.49
C LEU A 131 -16.59 2.44 -18.71
N PHE A 132 -15.64 2.51 -19.65
CA PHE A 132 -14.85 3.70 -19.96
C PHE A 132 -13.85 4.16 -18.88
N TRP A 133 -13.76 3.48 -17.73
CA TRP A 133 -12.70 3.73 -16.77
C TRP A 133 -11.43 2.97 -17.16
N PRO A 134 -10.24 3.59 -17.17
CA PRO A 134 -9.01 2.90 -17.57
C PRO A 134 -8.73 1.67 -16.67
N LYS A 135 -8.47 0.52 -17.30
CA LYS A 135 -8.23 -0.74 -16.57
C LYS A 135 -7.13 -0.61 -15.51
N LYS A 136 -6.06 0.10 -15.82
CA LYS A 136 -4.94 0.35 -14.90
C LYS A 136 -5.39 0.94 -13.56
N PHE A 137 -6.41 1.81 -13.54
CA PHE A 137 -6.95 2.37 -12.30
C PHE A 137 -7.93 1.43 -11.59
N LEU A 138 -8.46 0.41 -12.28
CA LEU A 138 -9.29 -0.61 -11.67
C LEU A 138 -8.47 -1.74 -11.00
N GLU A 139 -7.19 -1.84 -11.31
CA GLU A 139 -6.31 -2.84 -10.68
C GLU A 139 -6.23 -2.65 -9.16
N GLY A 140 -6.23 -1.42 -8.67
CA GLY A 140 -6.30 -1.08 -7.25
C GLY A 140 -7.61 -1.51 -6.57
N PHE A 141 -8.65 -1.86 -7.34
CA PHE A 141 -9.92 -2.38 -6.83
C PHE A 141 -9.98 -3.91 -6.78
N ASN A 142 -8.95 -4.61 -7.29
CA ASN A 142 -8.92 -6.05 -7.25
C ASN A 142 -8.81 -6.54 -5.80
N GLY A 143 -9.77 -7.37 -5.40
CA GLY A 143 -9.83 -7.88 -4.02
C GLY A 143 -10.38 -6.88 -2.98
N LEU A 144 -10.67 -5.63 -3.36
CA LEU A 144 -11.15 -4.61 -2.42
C LEU A 144 -12.49 -4.98 -1.74
N GLN A 145 -13.29 -5.89 -2.34
CA GLN A 145 -14.49 -6.45 -1.72
C GLN A 145 -14.20 -7.27 -0.45
N TYR A 146 -12.96 -7.69 -0.24
CA TYR A 146 -12.47 -8.40 0.95
C TYR A 146 -11.66 -7.52 1.89
N TYR A 147 -11.49 -6.24 1.54
CA TYR A 147 -10.73 -5.30 2.34
C TYR A 147 -11.51 -4.84 3.55
N ASP A 148 -10.89 -4.89 4.72
CA ASP A 148 -11.45 -4.35 5.96
C ASP A 148 -11.10 -2.86 6.08
N PRO A 149 -12.08 -1.94 6.04
CA PRO A 149 -11.82 -0.52 6.22
C PRO A 149 -11.16 -0.14 7.54
N HIS A 150 -11.29 -0.98 8.58
CA HIS A 150 -10.57 -0.77 9.83
C HIS A 150 -9.06 -0.85 9.66
N PHE A 151 -8.57 -1.63 8.68
CA PHE A 151 -7.14 -1.62 8.35
C PHE A 151 -6.68 -0.26 7.82
N GLY A 152 -7.43 0.36 6.90
CA GLY A 152 -7.14 1.71 6.40
C GLY A 152 -7.26 2.79 7.49
N LEU A 153 -8.20 2.62 8.44
CA LEU A 153 -8.34 3.49 9.60
C LEU A 153 -7.08 3.52 10.45
N THR A 154 -6.32 2.41 10.56
CA THR A 154 -5.08 2.39 11.35
C THR A 154 -4.00 3.31 10.78
N PHE A 155 -3.99 3.57 9.47
CA PHE A 155 -3.12 4.58 8.84
C PHE A 155 -3.67 6.00 8.99
N TYR A 156 -4.98 6.16 9.07
CA TYR A 156 -5.58 7.47 9.32
C TYR A 156 -5.23 8.01 10.71
N ASN A 157 -5.37 7.18 11.74
CA ASN A 157 -5.13 7.56 13.14
C ASN A 157 -3.71 7.20 13.65
N ASP A 158 -2.83 6.70 12.76
CA ASP A 158 -1.44 6.28 13.02
C ASP A 158 -1.27 5.05 13.93
N SER A 159 -2.35 4.37 14.30
CA SER A 159 -2.28 3.21 15.20
C SER A 159 -1.65 1.96 14.54
N PHE A 160 -1.46 1.97 13.22
CA PHE A 160 -0.71 0.92 12.54
C PHE A 160 0.74 0.86 13.02
N ASN A 161 1.35 2.04 13.23
CA ASN A 161 2.75 2.21 13.59
C ASN A 161 2.99 2.27 15.10
N ASP A 162 1.93 2.12 15.92
CA ASP A 162 2.03 2.18 17.38
C ASP A 162 3.13 1.24 17.90
N THR A 163 3.97 1.79 18.76
CA THR A 163 5.09 1.09 19.42
C THR A 163 6.26 0.69 18.50
N VAL A 164 6.29 1.09 17.23
CA VAL A 164 7.36 0.73 16.29
C VAL A 164 8.31 1.90 16.07
N ASP A 165 9.57 1.71 16.46
CA ASP A 165 10.68 2.55 16.02
C ASP A 165 11.31 1.95 14.76
N TYR A 166 11.03 2.54 13.60
CA TYR A 166 11.58 2.07 12.32
C TYR A 166 13.11 2.15 12.25
N ASN A 167 13.77 3.06 12.96
CA ASN A 167 15.24 3.08 12.96
C ASN A 167 15.80 1.83 13.64
N ALA A 168 15.27 1.52 14.83
CA ALA A 168 15.66 0.32 15.57
C ALA A 168 15.21 -0.96 14.85
N LEU A 169 14.05 -0.96 14.21
CA LEU A 169 13.54 -2.13 13.47
C LEU A 169 14.41 -2.46 12.26
N LEU A 170 14.63 -1.49 11.37
CA LEU A 170 15.36 -1.70 10.12
C LEU A 170 16.82 -2.07 10.35
N SER A 171 17.46 -1.53 11.39
CA SER A 171 18.87 -1.88 11.77
C SER A 171 19.04 -3.32 12.23
N LYS A 172 17.95 -4.02 12.60
CA LYS A 172 17.98 -5.44 12.98
C LYS A 172 17.95 -6.38 11.77
N ILE A 173 17.58 -5.88 10.58
CA ILE A 173 17.49 -6.71 9.38
C ILE A 173 18.90 -7.09 8.92
N LYS A 174 19.20 -8.40 8.89
CA LYS A 174 20.52 -8.93 8.50
C LYS A 174 20.47 -9.79 7.23
N CYS A 175 19.29 -10.22 6.81
CA CYS A 175 19.14 -11.01 5.59
C CYS A 175 19.37 -10.17 4.33
N ASN A 176 19.65 -10.86 3.21
CA ASN A 176 19.74 -10.20 1.90
C ASN A 176 18.42 -9.51 1.58
N THR A 177 18.49 -8.22 1.32
CA THR A 177 17.31 -7.37 1.08
C THR A 177 17.35 -6.76 -0.32
N LEU A 178 16.26 -6.92 -1.07
CA LEU A 178 16.00 -6.18 -2.30
C LEU A 178 14.94 -5.11 -2.05
N PHE A 179 15.29 -3.86 -2.28
CA PHE A 179 14.34 -2.75 -2.28
C PHE A 179 14.02 -2.34 -3.71
N MET A 180 12.78 -2.53 -4.12
CA MET A 180 12.25 -2.05 -5.39
C MET A 180 11.55 -0.73 -5.17
N LYS A 181 12.12 0.35 -5.73
CA LYS A 181 11.64 1.72 -5.57
C LYS A 181 10.90 2.17 -6.82
N ALA A 182 9.63 2.52 -6.65
CA ALA A 182 8.85 3.22 -7.67
C ALA A 182 9.28 4.69 -7.80
N LYS A 183 8.89 5.34 -8.89
CA LYS A 183 9.19 6.76 -9.12
C LYS A 183 8.56 7.63 -8.03
N THR A 184 9.36 8.49 -7.42
CA THR A 184 8.85 9.54 -6.54
C THR A 184 8.18 10.62 -7.37
N THR A 185 6.92 10.94 -7.04
CA THR A 185 6.18 12.04 -7.65
C THR A 185 5.64 12.94 -6.54
N ILE A 186 5.93 14.22 -6.64
CA ILE A 186 5.40 15.25 -5.74
C ILE A 186 4.41 16.10 -6.52
N GLY A 187 3.18 16.18 -6.04
CA GLY A 187 2.14 17.02 -6.62
C GLY A 187 2.34 18.51 -6.33
N GLU A 188 1.55 19.36 -6.98
CA GLU A 188 1.67 20.84 -6.90
C GLU A 188 1.63 21.38 -5.47
N ASN A 189 0.89 20.75 -4.57
CA ASN A 189 0.75 21.14 -3.17
C ASN A 189 1.75 20.43 -2.22
N GLY A 190 2.86 19.90 -2.75
CA GLY A 190 3.82 19.12 -1.95
C GLY A 190 3.32 17.72 -1.57
N LEU A 191 2.19 17.26 -2.13
CA LEU A 191 1.62 15.95 -1.85
C LEU A 191 2.52 14.85 -2.43
N LEU A 192 3.03 13.97 -1.58
CA LEU A 192 3.73 12.77 -2.01
C LEU A 192 2.72 11.79 -2.66
N GLN A 193 2.83 11.64 -3.99
CA GLN A 193 1.98 10.74 -4.80
C GLN A 193 2.61 9.34 -4.96
N GLY A 194 3.75 9.08 -4.35
CA GLY A 194 4.37 7.77 -4.17
C GLY A 194 4.26 7.31 -2.74
N ALA A 195 4.73 6.10 -2.44
CA ALA A 195 4.72 5.60 -1.06
C ALA A 195 5.88 6.15 -0.24
N LEU A 196 7.05 6.35 -0.87
CA LEU A 196 8.28 6.73 -0.20
C LEU A 196 9.01 7.84 -0.96
N SER A 197 9.51 8.85 -0.24
CA SER A 197 10.39 9.87 -0.83
C SER A 197 11.80 9.31 -1.07
N ASP A 198 12.57 9.99 -1.92
CA ASP A 198 13.97 9.60 -2.17
C ASP A 198 14.85 9.83 -0.92
N GLU A 199 14.55 10.83 -0.11
CA GLU A 199 15.19 11.07 1.18
C GLU A 199 14.95 9.92 2.17
N ASP A 200 13.71 9.45 2.26
CA ASP A 200 13.36 8.31 3.11
C ASP A 200 14.00 7.02 2.61
N LEU A 201 14.14 6.84 1.29
CA LEU A 201 14.90 5.72 0.73
C LEU A 201 16.37 5.74 1.16
N GLN A 202 17.02 6.90 1.14
CA GLN A 202 18.38 7.04 1.61
C GLN A 202 18.50 6.69 3.09
N ARG A 203 17.53 7.11 3.91
CA ARG A 203 17.47 6.75 5.33
C ARG A 203 17.30 5.23 5.53
N VAL A 204 16.42 4.58 4.79
CA VAL A 204 16.26 3.12 4.84
C VAL A 204 17.55 2.42 4.43
N ASN A 205 18.22 2.89 3.36
CA ASN A 205 19.48 2.33 2.88
C ASN A 205 20.63 2.44 3.89
N ALA A 206 20.63 3.48 4.69
CA ALA A 206 21.62 3.64 5.76
C ALA A 206 21.38 2.71 6.95
N LEU A 207 20.16 2.19 7.13
CA LEU A 207 19.76 1.35 8.27
C LEU A 207 19.86 -0.16 7.97
N ILE A 208 19.63 -0.58 6.71
CA ILE A 208 19.67 -2.01 6.33
C ILE A 208 21.03 -2.29 5.66
N GLU A 209 21.88 -3.06 6.35
CA GLU A 209 23.27 -3.31 5.95
C GLU A 209 23.40 -4.03 4.60
N ASN A 210 22.57 -5.06 4.35
CA ASN A 210 22.66 -5.91 3.16
C ASN A 210 21.52 -5.60 2.16
N MET A 211 21.35 -4.32 1.79
CA MET A 211 20.29 -3.89 0.91
C MET A 211 20.80 -3.53 -0.50
N LYS A 212 20.13 -4.10 -1.51
CA LYS A 212 20.26 -3.69 -2.92
C LYS A 212 19.03 -2.90 -3.33
N ILE A 213 19.21 -1.77 -4.01
CA ILE A 213 18.12 -0.94 -4.50
C ILE A 213 17.99 -1.13 -6.02
N LYS A 214 16.77 -1.37 -6.50
CA LYS A 214 16.40 -1.35 -7.91
C LYS A 214 15.30 -0.33 -8.14
N GLN A 215 15.60 0.70 -8.92
CA GLN A 215 14.64 1.76 -9.27
C GLN A 215 13.84 1.40 -10.51
N PHE A 216 12.55 1.79 -10.51
CA PHE A 216 11.61 1.57 -11.59
C PHE A 216 10.95 2.89 -11.98
N ASP A 217 10.96 3.20 -13.28
CA ASP A 217 10.21 4.32 -13.84
C ASP A 217 8.75 3.89 -14.09
N CYS A 218 8.01 3.80 -12.99
CA CYS A 218 6.57 3.45 -12.97
C CYS A 218 5.94 3.94 -11.67
N GLY A 219 4.63 3.78 -11.56
CA GLY A 219 3.88 4.04 -10.32
C GLY A 219 4.14 3.01 -9.23
N HIS A 220 3.42 3.17 -8.14
CA HIS A 220 3.54 2.38 -6.91
C HIS A 220 3.37 0.86 -7.08
N GLY A 221 2.56 0.40 -8.04
CA GLY A 221 2.36 -1.02 -8.35
C GLY A 221 3.38 -1.54 -9.36
N ILE A 222 4.63 -1.75 -8.97
CA ILE A 222 5.71 -2.19 -9.87
C ILE A 222 5.37 -3.56 -10.47
N HIS A 223 4.84 -4.47 -9.66
CA HIS A 223 4.46 -5.83 -10.08
C HIS A 223 3.38 -5.84 -11.18
N THR A 224 2.53 -4.82 -11.25
CA THR A 224 1.50 -4.69 -12.29
C THR A 224 2.00 -3.93 -13.51
N GLU A 225 2.72 -2.82 -13.32
CA GLU A 225 3.16 -1.95 -14.40
C GLU A 225 4.42 -2.47 -15.12
N LYS A 226 5.28 -3.21 -14.42
CA LYS A 226 6.59 -3.71 -14.92
C LYS A 226 6.83 -5.19 -14.57
N ALA A 227 5.80 -6.03 -14.71
CA ALA A 227 5.77 -7.42 -14.25
C ALA A 227 7.04 -8.23 -14.60
N ASN A 228 7.50 -8.19 -15.86
CA ASN A 228 8.70 -8.94 -16.27
C ASN A 228 9.94 -8.47 -15.51
N ARG A 229 10.17 -7.15 -15.45
CA ARG A 229 11.31 -6.56 -14.73
C ARG A 229 11.23 -6.78 -13.20
N PHE A 230 10.02 -6.85 -12.67
CA PHE A 230 9.76 -7.20 -11.27
C PHE A 230 10.22 -8.64 -10.98
N VAL A 231 9.81 -9.61 -11.80
CA VAL A 231 10.21 -11.01 -11.64
C VAL A 231 11.72 -11.17 -11.81
N GLU A 232 12.33 -10.54 -12.84
CA GLU A 232 13.79 -10.54 -13.04
C GLU A 232 14.53 -9.99 -11.80
N ALA A 233 13.98 -8.96 -11.15
CA ALA A 233 14.58 -8.40 -9.95
C ALA A 233 14.57 -9.41 -8.79
N ILE A 234 13.46 -10.12 -8.59
CA ILE A 234 13.33 -11.14 -7.53
C ILE A 234 14.28 -12.32 -7.76
N ILE A 235 14.43 -12.77 -9.00
CA ILE A 235 15.32 -13.92 -9.32
C ILE A 235 16.80 -13.55 -9.12
N SER A 236 17.15 -12.25 -9.17
CA SER A 236 18.54 -11.77 -9.07
C SER A 236 19.09 -11.64 -7.65
N ILE A 237 18.30 -11.96 -6.60
CA ILE A 237 18.69 -11.81 -5.19
C ILE A 237 19.07 -13.13 -4.50
#